data_c0b19b75b8842208b7f9b82daf39b16b
#
_entry.id   c0b19b75b8842208b7f9b82daf39b16b
#
_cell.length_a   1.000
_cell.length_b   1.000
_cell.length_c   1.000
_cell.angle_alpha   90.00
_cell.angle_beta   90.00
_cell.angle_gamma   90.00
#
_symmetry.space_group_name_H-M   'P 1'
#
loop_
_entity.id
_entity.type
_entity.pdbx_description
1 polymer ?
#
loop_
_entity_poly.entity_id
_entity_poly.type
_entity_poly.pdbx_seq_one_letter_code
_entity_poly.pdbx_strand_id
1 'polypeptide(L)'
;MPHVTDDGRDPRRVPDNWREILDPSEWALNHEGLPSRRAARVIVLRQMPDPAVLLVVGHDFADAGRSWAFTPGGGLRPGESPVQGALRELAEETGIRLTGSDLEGPVVERSAHFAFNLVTCRQDELFYLARLDAELAARADAVRGQDGQMDRSGWTPLECDVLDSLRWWPLDELDAAVGAGMVVHPQALPALARRLLRGWDGKVLTIREEGGD
;
A
#
# COMPACT_ATOMS: atom_id res chain seq x y z
N MET A 1 25.96 -14.13 -13.17
CA MET A 1 24.83 -14.64 -12.36
C MET A 1 24.98 -14.07 -10.97
N PRO A 2 23.92 -13.60 -10.30
CA PRO A 2 24.03 -13.20 -8.90
C PRO A 2 24.53 -14.40 -8.09
N HIS A 3 25.43 -14.14 -7.17
CA HIS A 3 25.95 -15.15 -6.27
C HIS A 3 24.87 -15.44 -5.24
N VAL A 4 24.19 -16.57 -5.37
CA VAL A 4 23.12 -17.02 -4.46
C VAL A 4 23.75 -17.96 -3.45
N THR A 5 23.34 -17.85 -2.19
CA THR A 5 23.73 -18.77 -1.12
C THR A 5 23.03 -20.13 -1.28
N ASP A 6 23.44 -21.14 -0.50
CA ASP A 6 22.86 -22.50 -0.54
C ASP A 6 21.34 -22.49 -0.24
N ASP A 7 20.84 -21.48 0.50
CA ASP A 7 19.41 -21.30 0.79
C ASP A 7 18.68 -20.44 -0.27
N GLY A 8 19.37 -20.01 -1.33
CA GLY A 8 18.79 -19.28 -2.45
C GLY A 8 18.77 -17.75 -2.30
N ARG A 9 19.39 -17.18 -1.26
CA ARG A 9 19.46 -15.73 -1.05
C ARG A 9 20.50 -15.02 -1.94
N ASP A 10 20.29 -13.76 -2.19
CA ASP A 10 21.35 -12.81 -2.56
C ASP A 10 21.96 -12.22 -1.25
N PRO A 11 23.15 -12.66 -0.81
CA PRO A 11 23.71 -12.28 0.49
C PRO A 11 24.12 -10.80 0.57
N ARG A 12 24.14 -10.08 -0.56
CA ARG A 12 24.45 -8.64 -0.60
C ARG A 12 23.23 -7.77 -0.28
N ARG A 13 22.02 -8.34 -0.43
CA ARG A 13 20.75 -7.64 -0.35
C ARG A 13 19.83 -8.18 0.75
N VAL A 14 20.10 -9.43 1.19
CA VAL A 14 19.25 -10.16 2.13
C VAL A 14 20.11 -10.73 3.25
N PRO A 15 20.04 -10.18 4.47
CA PRO A 15 20.84 -10.65 5.62
C PRO A 15 20.37 -12.03 6.09
N ASP A 16 21.21 -12.71 6.90
CA ASP A 16 20.95 -14.08 7.37
C ASP A 16 19.67 -14.18 8.19
N ASN A 17 19.38 -13.15 8.96
CA ASN A 17 18.21 -13.07 9.85
C ASN A 17 16.94 -12.48 9.20
N TRP A 18 16.86 -12.43 7.86
CA TRP A 18 15.73 -11.83 7.18
C TRP A 18 14.35 -12.39 7.59
N ARG A 19 14.29 -13.68 7.99
CA ARG A 19 13.06 -14.33 8.47
C ARG A 19 12.62 -13.88 9.86
N GLU A 20 13.49 -13.21 10.61
CA GLU A 20 13.16 -12.56 11.88
C GLU A 20 12.58 -11.15 11.64
N ILE A 21 12.90 -10.56 10.48
CA ILE A 21 12.47 -9.21 10.06
C ILE A 21 11.15 -9.28 9.29
N LEU A 22 11.03 -10.27 8.39
CA LEU A 22 9.87 -10.46 7.53
C LEU A 22 9.13 -11.73 7.92
N ASP A 23 7.81 -11.67 8.01
CA ASP A 23 7.00 -12.84 8.33
C ASP A 23 7.15 -13.92 7.24
N PRO A 24 7.72 -15.10 7.57
CA PRO A 24 7.91 -16.18 6.61
C PRO A 24 6.61 -16.82 6.11
N SER A 25 5.46 -16.51 6.71
CA SER A 25 4.15 -16.93 6.20
C SER A 25 3.68 -16.10 5.01
N GLU A 26 4.18 -14.87 4.88
CA GLU A 26 3.86 -13.96 3.76
C GLU A 26 4.99 -13.88 2.73
N TRP A 27 6.25 -13.98 3.18
CA TRP A 27 7.42 -13.75 2.37
C TRP A 27 8.17 -15.03 2.04
N ALA A 28 8.45 -15.24 0.75
CA ALA A 28 9.26 -16.36 0.27
C ALA A 28 10.36 -15.87 -0.67
N LEU A 29 11.50 -16.58 -0.70
CA LEU A 29 12.57 -16.26 -1.65
C LEU A 29 12.10 -16.55 -3.09
N ASN A 30 12.29 -15.58 -3.97
CA ASN A 30 12.05 -15.72 -5.39
C ASN A 30 13.31 -16.21 -6.13
N HIS A 31 13.23 -16.34 -7.46
CA HIS A 31 14.35 -16.79 -8.29
C HIS A 31 15.54 -15.81 -8.33
N GLU A 32 15.34 -14.57 -7.89
CA GLU A 32 16.38 -13.55 -7.77
C GLU A 32 17.10 -13.61 -6.42
N GLY A 33 16.68 -14.52 -5.52
CA GLY A 33 17.21 -14.63 -4.15
C GLY A 33 16.75 -13.51 -3.23
N LEU A 34 15.59 -12.89 -3.54
CA LEU A 34 14.97 -11.84 -2.75
C LEU A 34 13.69 -12.36 -2.10
N PRO A 35 13.42 -11.98 -0.83
CA PRO A 35 12.09 -12.16 -0.27
C PRO A 35 11.06 -11.44 -1.13
N SER A 36 10.03 -12.16 -1.53
CA SER A 36 8.95 -11.61 -2.34
C SER A 36 7.59 -12.03 -1.82
N ARG A 37 6.60 -11.16 -1.99
CA ARG A 37 5.20 -11.46 -1.71
C ARG A 37 4.26 -10.86 -2.75
N ARG A 38 3.05 -11.39 -2.76
CA ARG A 38 1.94 -10.76 -3.49
C ARG A 38 1.11 -9.93 -2.54
N ALA A 39 0.62 -8.79 -3.02
CA ALA A 39 -0.19 -7.89 -2.24
C ALA A 39 -1.40 -7.38 -3.05
N ALA A 40 -2.40 -6.87 -2.34
CA ALA A 40 -3.54 -6.20 -2.96
C ALA A 40 -3.88 -4.93 -2.19
N ARG A 41 -4.20 -3.85 -2.94
CA ARG A 41 -4.46 -2.53 -2.39
C ARG A 41 -5.72 -1.91 -2.99
N VAL A 42 -6.28 -0.93 -2.30
CA VAL A 42 -7.44 -0.17 -2.79
C VAL A 42 -7.09 1.31 -2.93
N ILE A 43 -7.24 1.84 -4.15
CA ILE A 43 -7.26 3.28 -4.39
C ILE A 43 -8.68 3.75 -4.04
N VAL A 44 -8.83 4.35 -2.87
CA VAL A 44 -10.12 4.86 -2.40
C VAL A 44 -10.23 6.33 -2.74
N LEU A 45 -11.20 6.68 -3.58
CA LEU A 45 -11.44 8.05 -4.05
C LEU A 45 -12.77 8.58 -3.56
N ARG A 46 -12.82 9.86 -3.21
CA ARG A 46 -14.05 10.62 -3.03
C ARG A 46 -14.05 11.84 -3.95
N GLN A 47 -15.23 12.29 -4.36
CA GLN A 47 -15.40 13.48 -5.20
C GLN A 47 -15.87 14.69 -4.41
N MET A 48 -16.57 14.47 -3.32
CA MET A 48 -17.14 15.52 -2.46
C MET A 48 -16.64 15.37 -1.02
N PRO A 49 -16.50 16.48 -0.23
CA PRO A 49 -16.64 17.87 -0.69
C PRO A 49 -15.59 18.30 -1.70
N ASP A 50 -14.35 17.75 -1.59
CA ASP A 50 -13.24 17.99 -2.49
C ASP A 50 -12.73 16.67 -3.05
N PRO A 51 -12.30 16.63 -4.34
CA PRO A 51 -11.67 15.45 -4.91
C PRO A 51 -10.44 15.00 -4.08
N ALA A 52 -10.50 13.82 -3.51
CA ALA A 52 -9.45 13.34 -2.60
C ALA A 52 -9.21 11.84 -2.74
N VAL A 53 -8.02 11.40 -2.33
CA VAL A 53 -7.63 10.00 -2.16
C VAL A 53 -7.33 9.71 -0.69
N LEU A 54 -7.72 8.53 -0.23
CA LEU A 54 -7.41 8.07 1.12
C LEU A 54 -6.01 7.44 1.14
N LEU A 55 -5.13 7.95 1.99
CA LEU A 55 -3.77 7.43 2.14
C LEU A 55 -3.44 7.14 3.60
N VAL A 56 -2.68 6.09 3.78
CA VAL A 56 -1.95 5.78 5.01
C VAL A 56 -0.56 6.43 4.91
N VAL A 57 -0.14 7.10 5.94
CA VAL A 57 1.22 7.65 6.07
C VAL A 57 1.98 6.81 7.08
N GLY A 58 3.18 6.43 6.74
CA GLY A 58 4.08 5.71 7.62
C GLY A 58 5.50 6.24 7.53
N HIS A 59 6.35 5.74 8.41
CA HIS A 59 7.78 6.08 8.44
C HIS A 59 8.65 4.83 8.48
N ASP A 60 9.93 5.01 8.16
CA ASP A 60 10.91 3.95 8.23
C ASP A 60 11.24 3.64 9.71
N PHE A 61 11.19 2.37 10.08
CA PHE A 61 11.51 1.94 11.45
C PHE A 61 12.95 2.31 11.87
N ALA A 62 13.88 2.30 10.91
CA ALA A 62 15.28 2.64 11.16
C ALA A 62 15.57 4.14 11.06
N ASP A 63 14.71 4.92 10.37
CA ASP A 63 14.87 6.36 10.17
C ASP A 63 13.51 7.07 10.14
N ALA A 64 13.04 7.51 11.29
CA ALA A 64 11.78 8.24 11.41
C ALA A 64 11.73 9.57 10.63
N GLY A 65 12.85 10.04 10.09
CA GLY A 65 12.90 11.18 9.18
C GLY A 65 12.47 10.83 7.74
N ARG A 66 12.39 9.54 7.41
CA ARG A 66 11.92 9.04 6.11
C ARG A 66 10.47 8.59 6.24
N SER A 67 9.56 9.36 5.70
CA SER A 67 8.14 9.00 5.67
C SER A 67 7.64 8.84 4.24
N TRP A 68 6.65 8.01 4.07
CA TRP A 68 5.96 7.78 2.80
C TRP A 68 4.45 7.64 3.00
N ALA A 69 3.71 7.89 1.93
CA ALA A 69 2.28 7.65 1.88
C ALA A 69 1.94 6.59 0.83
N PHE A 70 0.96 5.78 1.14
CA PHE A 70 0.48 4.71 0.27
C PHE A 70 -1.03 4.46 0.44
N THR A 71 -1.62 3.77 -0.52
CA THR A 71 -3.02 3.37 -0.45
C THR A 71 -3.21 2.21 0.53
N PRO A 72 -4.36 2.11 1.22
CA PRO A 72 -4.67 0.95 2.06
C PRO A 72 -4.48 -0.37 1.32
N GLY A 73 -3.92 -1.35 2.02
CA GLY A 73 -3.67 -2.69 1.47
C GLY A 73 -2.39 -3.32 1.95
N GLY A 74 -2.26 -4.64 1.78
CA GLY A 74 -1.13 -5.41 2.29
C GLY A 74 -0.98 -6.78 1.64
N GLY A 75 -0.22 -7.66 2.29
CA GLY A 75 0.10 -9.00 1.82
C GLY A 75 -1.11 -9.91 1.71
N LEU A 76 -1.11 -10.77 0.70
CA LEU A 76 -2.14 -11.82 0.55
C LEU A 76 -1.84 -12.99 1.48
N ARG A 77 -2.84 -13.44 2.21
CA ARG A 77 -2.78 -14.67 3.00
C ARG A 77 -2.85 -15.92 2.11
N PRO A 78 -2.32 -17.07 2.53
CA PRO A 78 -2.42 -18.30 1.76
C PRO A 78 -3.86 -18.64 1.38
N GLY A 79 -4.12 -18.85 0.08
CA GLY A 79 -5.45 -19.15 -0.45
C GLY A 79 -6.39 -17.95 -0.62
N GLU A 80 -5.97 -16.76 -0.24
CA GLU A 80 -6.76 -15.55 -0.38
C GLU A 80 -6.72 -15.02 -1.82
N SER A 81 -7.87 -14.67 -2.37
CA SER A 81 -7.91 -13.96 -3.65
C SER A 81 -7.51 -12.49 -3.47
N PRO A 82 -6.97 -11.83 -4.53
CA PRO A 82 -6.57 -10.43 -4.43
C PRO A 82 -7.70 -9.49 -3.99
N VAL A 83 -8.93 -9.72 -4.44
CA VAL A 83 -10.10 -8.93 -4.02
C VAL A 83 -10.39 -9.13 -2.52
N GLN A 84 -10.29 -10.37 -2.02
CA GLN A 84 -10.49 -10.64 -0.60
C GLN A 84 -9.41 -9.96 0.25
N GLY A 85 -8.13 -10.07 -0.16
CA GLY A 85 -7.03 -9.41 0.53
C GLY A 85 -7.20 -7.88 0.57
N ALA A 86 -7.51 -7.26 -0.58
CA ALA A 86 -7.75 -5.84 -0.67
C ALA A 86 -8.88 -5.36 0.26
N LEU A 87 -10.00 -6.09 0.32
CA LEU A 87 -11.14 -5.76 1.19
C LEU A 87 -10.82 -5.97 2.67
N ARG A 88 -10.09 -7.03 3.01
CA ARG A 88 -9.66 -7.30 4.38
C ARG A 88 -8.73 -6.21 4.89
N GLU A 89 -7.67 -5.91 4.15
CA GLU A 89 -6.70 -4.86 4.51
C GLU A 89 -7.38 -3.49 4.62
N LEU A 90 -8.25 -3.14 3.66
CA LEU A 90 -9.02 -1.90 3.74
C LEU A 90 -9.82 -1.82 5.05
N ALA A 91 -10.48 -2.92 5.43
CA ALA A 91 -11.27 -2.95 6.66
C ALA A 91 -10.38 -2.91 7.92
N GLU A 92 -9.25 -3.63 7.92
CA GLU A 92 -8.30 -3.68 9.05
C GLU A 92 -7.62 -2.33 9.28
N GLU A 93 -7.13 -1.67 8.21
CA GLU A 93 -6.39 -0.41 8.30
C GLU A 93 -7.29 0.83 8.45
N THR A 94 -8.50 0.80 7.89
CA THR A 94 -9.32 2.02 7.77
C THR A 94 -10.70 1.92 8.42
N GLY A 95 -11.15 0.72 8.77
CA GLY A 95 -12.53 0.44 9.22
C GLY A 95 -13.58 0.48 8.10
N ILE A 96 -13.20 0.84 6.87
CA ILE A 96 -14.12 0.91 5.72
C ILE A 96 -14.43 -0.52 5.25
N ARG A 97 -15.70 -0.89 5.29
CA ARG A 97 -16.18 -2.20 4.85
C ARG A 97 -16.90 -2.07 3.52
N LEU A 98 -16.29 -2.64 2.48
CA LEU A 98 -16.82 -2.74 1.13
C LEU A 98 -17.04 -4.21 0.75
N THR A 99 -17.68 -4.42 -0.39
CA THR A 99 -17.87 -5.74 -1.02
C THR A 99 -17.12 -5.79 -2.36
N GLY A 100 -16.99 -6.97 -2.96
CA GLY A 100 -16.33 -7.10 -4.26
C GLY A 100 -17.02 -6.33 -5.39
N SER A 101 -18.33 -6.07 -5.27
CA SER A 101 -19.09 -5.25 -6.23
C SER A 101 -18.80 -3.75 -6.14
N ASP A 102 -18.20 -3.31 -5.05
CA ASP A 102 -17.83 -1.90 -4.84
C ASP A 102 -16.43 -1.59 -5.40
N LEU A 103 -15.73 -2.63 -5.89
CA LEU A 103 -14.39 -2.52 -6.45
C LEU A 103 -14.41 -2.64 -7.98
N GLU A 104 -13.71 -1.73 -8.64
CA GLU A 104 -13.38 -1.83 -10.06
C GLU A 104 -11.92 -2.29 -10.21
N GLY A 105 -11.63 -3.11 -11.22
CA GLY A 105 -10.25 -3.45 -11.51
C GLY A 105 -9.94 -4.93 -11.63
N PRO A 106 -8.64 -5.27 -11.56
CA PRO A 106 -7.54 -4.41 -11.14
C PRO A 106 -7.29 -3.23 -12.10
N VAL A 107 -7.00 -2.04 -11.54
CA VAL A 107 -6.71 -0.82 -12.31
C VAL A 107 -5.21 -0.60 -12.50
N VAL A 108 -4.38 -1.19 -11.62
CA VAL A 108 -2.92 -1.19 -11.69
C VAL A 108 -2.38 -2.56 -11.32
N GLU A 109 -1.36 -2.98 -12.06
CA GLU A 109 -0.40 -4.04 -11.68
C GLU A 109 0.95 -3.38 -11.44
N ARG A 110 1.49 -3.50 -10.24
CA ARG A 110 2.78 -2.95 -9.87
C ARG A 110 3.73 -4.04 -9.42
N SER A 111 4.97 -3.98 -9.89
CA SER A 111 6.09 -4.73 -9.35
C SER A 111 7.10 -3.74 -8.80
N ALA A 112 7.42 -3.83 -7.53
CA ALA A 112 8.33 -2.93 -6.85
C ALA A 112 9.45 -3.69 -6.15
N HIS A 113 10.67 -3.17 -6.28
CA HIS A 113 11.78 -3.49 -5.39
C HIS A 113 11.93 -2.35 -4.38
N PHE A 114 12.11 -2.66 -3.12
CA PHE A 114 12.33 -1.69 -2.05
C PHE A 114 13.13 -2.30 -0.91
N ALA A 115 13.76 -1.46 -0.11
CA ALA A 115 14.38 -1.89 1.12
C ALA A 115 13.39 -1.74 2.29
N PHE A 116 13.24 -2.79 3.08
CA PHE A 116 12.48 -2.79 4.31
C PHE A 116 13.37 -3.33 5.44
N ASN A 117 13.66 -2.48 6.44
CA ASN A 117 14.54 -2.84 7.55
C ASN A 117 15.87 -3.51 7.09
N LEU A 118 16.52 -2.91 6.11
CA LEU A 118 17.77 -3.40 5.50
C LEU A 118 17.63 -4.67 4.66
N VAL A 119 16.44 -5.20 4.47
CA VAL A 119 16.17 -6.32 3.58
C VAL A 119 15.66 -5.80 2.25
N THR A 120 16.35 -6.10 1.16
CA THR A 120 15.79 -5.81 -0.17
C THR A 120 14.71 -6.81 -0.50
N CYS A 121 13.52 -6.31 -0.78
CA CYS A 121 12.32 -7.09 -1.04
C CYS A 121 11.78 -6.82 -2.44
N ARG A 122 10.97 -7.76 -2.93
CA ARG A 122 10.11 -7.57 -4.09
C ARG A 122 8.65 -7.75 -3.70
N GLN A 123 7.78 -6.88 -4.18
CA GLN A 123 6.35 -6.99 -3.99
C GLN A 123 5.62 -6.82 -5.33
N ASP A 124 4.77 -7.79 -5.66
CA ASP A 124 3.88 -7.74 -6.83
C ASP A 124 2.48 -7.42 -6.33
N GLU A 125 1.93 -6.29 -6.76
CA GLU A 125 0.70 -5.71 -6.23
C GLU A 125 -0.38 -5.54 -7.28
N LEU A 126 -1.62 -5.82 -6.90
CA LEU A 126 -2.81 -5.47 -7.65
C LEU A 126 -3.57 -4.34 -6.93
N PHE A 127 -3.89 -3.28 -7.65
CA PHE A 127 -4.67 -2.17 -7.12
C PHE A 127 -6.08 -2.21 -7.69
N TYR A 128 -7.04 -2.12 -6.81
CA TYR A 128 -8.46 -1.97 -7.12
C TYR A 128 -8.89 -0.54 -6.86
N LEU A 129 -9.95 -0.10 -7.52
CA LEU A 129 -10.52 1.23 -7.36
C LEU A 129 -11.84 1.13 -6.61
N ALA A 130 -11.99 1.93 -5.55
CA ALA A 130 -13.26 2.20 -4.88
C ALA A 130 -13.58 3.68 -4.99
N ARG A 131 -14.77 4.02 -5.49
CA ARG A 131 -15.26 5.40 -5.50
C ARG A 131 -16.35 5.53 -4.44
N LEU A 132 -16.07 6.31 -3.40
CA LEU A 132 -17.05 6.54 -2.35
C LEU A 132 -17.94 7.71 -2.72
N ASP A 133 -19.25 7.50 -2.59
CA ASP A 133 -20.21 8.59 -2.55
C ASP A 133 -20.10 9.40 -1.25
N ALA A 134 -20.85 10.47 -1.13
CA ALA A 134 -20.78 11.36 0.04
C ALA A 134 -21.20 10.65 1.34
N GLU A 135 -22.17 9.72 1.28
CA GLU A 135 -22.64 9.00 2.45
C GLU A 135 -21.56 7.99 2.93
N LEU A 136 -20.99 7.23 2.01
CA LEU A 136 -19.97 6.24 2.31
C LEU A 136 -18.66 6.92 2.77
N ALA A 137 -18.30 8.06 2.18
CA ALA A 137 -17.17 8.88 2.59
C ALA A 137 -17.36 9.45 4.01
N ALA A 138 -18.57 9.95 4.33
CA ALA A 138 -18.89 10.43 5.67
C ALA A 138 -18.86 9.32 6.72
N ARG A 139 -19.29 8.10 6.36
CA ARG A 139 -19.14 6.90 7.22
C ARG A 139 -17.68 6.53 7.44
N ALA A 140 -16.85 6.61 6.41
CA ALA A 140 -15.41 6.40 6.52
C ALA A 140 -14.75 7.44 7.45
N ASP A 141 -15.19 8.69 7.41
CA ASP A 141 -14.72 9.74 8.31
C ASP A 141 -15.21 9.51 9.76
N ALA A 142 -16.40 8.92 9.96
CA ALA A 142 -16.95 8.61 11.28
C ALA A 142 -16.26 7.43 11.98
N VAL A 143 -15.59 6.56 11.24
CA VAL A 143 -14.78 5.46 11.82
C VAL A 143 -13.48 6.01 12.45
N ARG A 144 -13.06 7.21 12.10
CA ARG A 144 -12.06 7.95 12.86
C ARG A 144 -12.69 8.37 14.18
N GLY A 145 -12.10 7.97 15.30
CA GLY A 145 -12.54 8.43 16.62
C GLY A 145 -12.68 9.96 16.66
N GLN A 146 -13.48 10.49 17.59
CA GLN A 146 -13.72 11.94 17.74
C GLN A 146 -12.45 12.78 17.90
N ASP A 147 -11.32 12.13 18.19
CA ASP A 147 -9.98 12.69 18.34
C ASP A 147 -9.12 12.57 17.05
N GLY A 148 -9.67 12.05 15.95
CA GLY A 148 -8.97 11.83 14.69
C GLY A 148 -7.95 10.68 14.72
N GLN A 149 -7.90 9.90 15.80
CA GLN A 149 -7.04 8.75 15.91
C GLN A 149 -7.62 7.57 15.12
N MET A 150 -6.72 6.78 14.52
CA MET A 150 -7.09 5.57 13.80
C MET A 150 -7.49 4.47 14.80
N ASP A 151 -8.51 3.68 14.44
CA ASP A 151 -8.76 2.42 15.13
C ASP A 151 -7.62 1.44 14.82
N ARG A 152 -6.75 1.20 15.78
CA ARG A 152 -5.60 0.31 15.68
C ARG A 152 -5.89 -1.12 16.13
N SER A 153 -7.15 -1.44 16.42
CA SER A 153 -7.53 -2.74 16.98
C SER A 153 -7.25 -3.93 16.06
N GLY A 154 -7.19 -3.68 14.75
CA GLY A 154 -6.85 -4.69 13.72
C GLY A 154 -5.37 -4.72 13.31
N TRP A 155 -4.54 -3.84 13.87
CA TRP A 155 -3.16 -3.69 13.44
C TRP A 155 -2.22 -4.70 14.09
N THR A 156 -1.24 -5.13 13.31
CA THR A 156 -0.10 -5.88 13.82
C THR A 156 0.80 -4.98 14.69
N PRO A 157 1.62 -5.54 15.58
CA PRO A 157 2.59 -4.74 16.35
C PRO A 157 3.49 -3.87 15.47
N LEU A 158 3.93 -4.39 14.31
CA LEU A 158 4.76 -3.64 13.38
C LEU A 158 4.01 -2.47 12.75
N GLU A 159 2.76 -2.66 12.35
CA GLU A 159 1.93 -1.57 11.82
C GLU A 159 1.68 -0.49 12.86
N CYS A 160 1.51 -0.86 14.14
CA CYS A 160 1.40 0.11 15.23
C CYS A 160 2.65 0.99 15.38
N ASP A 161 3.82 0.45 15.05
CA ASP A 161 5.10 1.15 15.20
C ASP A 161 5.44 2.02 13.98
N VAL A 162 4.98 1.66 12.76
CA VAL A 162 5.41 2.33 11.51
C VAL A 162 4.31 3.16 10.84
N LEU A 163 3.02 2.95 11.18
CA LEU A 163 1.93 3.71 10.58
C LEU A 163 1.53 4.89 11.47
N ASP A 164 1.62 6.10 10.93
CA ASP A 164 1.41 7.35 11.67
C ASP A 164 0.00 7.88 11.58
N SER A 165 -0.57 7.86 10.38
CA SER A 165 -1.87 8.48 10.13
C SER A 165 -2.59 7.90 8.91
N LEU A 166 -3.91 8.01 8.95
CA LEU A 166 -4.80 7.76 7.81
C LEU A 166 -5.59 9.03 7.56
N ARG A 167 -5.55 9.58 6.36
CA ARG A 167 -6.36 10.76 6.02
C ARG A 167 -6.75 10.84 4.54
N TRP A 168 -7.81 11.58 4.30
CA TRP A 168 -8.13 12.04 2.97
C TRP A 168 -7.14 13.14 2.56
N TRP A 169 -6.53 12.95 1.41
CA TRP A 169 -5.66 13.93 0.77
C TRP A 169 -6.41 14.56 -0.39
N PRO A 170 -6.83 15.83 -0.29
CA PRO A 170 -7.26 16.59 -1.47
C PRO A 170 -6.18 16.52 -2.54
N LEU A 171 -6.56 16.27 -3.80
CA LEU A 171 -5.56 15.99 -4.84
C LEU A 171 -4.62 17.17 -5.10
N ASP A 172 -5.10 18.42 -4.92
CA ASP A 172 -4.24 19.59 -5.07
C ASP A 172 -3.23 19.72 -3.92
N GLU A 173 -3.65 19.36 -2.69
CA GLU A 173 -2.77 19.32 -1.53
C GLU A 173 -1.72 18.20 -1.67
N LEU A 174 -2.14 17.03 -2.19
CA LEU A 174 -1.22 15.92 -2.46
C LEU A 174 -0.16 16.29 -3.48
N ASP A 175 -0.55 16.95 -4.59
CA ASP A 175 0.41 17.40 -5.61
C ASP A 175 1.41 18.41 -5.03
N ALA A 176 0.94 19.34 -4.19
CA ALA A 176 1.81 20.31 -3.51
C ALA A 176 2.77 19.62 -2.53
N ALA A 177 2.30 18.63 -1.77
CA ALA A 177 3.13 17.87 -0.83
C ALA A 177 4.19 17.03 -1.55
N VAL A 178 3.84 16.38 -2.67
CA VAL A 178 4.80 15.65 -3.51
C VAL A 178 5.82 16.61 -4.12
N GLY A 179 5.38 17.77 -4.61
CA GLY A 179 6.27 18.82 -5.08
C GLY A 179 7.23 19.37 -4.01
N ALA A 180 6.86 19.28 -2.74
CA ALA A 180 7.68 19.63 -1.58
C ALA A 180 8.57 18.47 -1.07
N GLY A 181 8.54 17.31 -1.72
CA GLY A 181 9.41 16.17 -1.40
C GLY A 181 8.73 15.02 -0.66
N MET A 182 7.40 15.06 -0.46
CA MET A 182 6.68 13.91 0.08
C MET A 182 6.78 12.70 -0.87
N VAL A 183 7.14 11.55 -0.33
CA VAL A 183 7.19 10.31 -1.10
C VAL A 183 5.82 9.63 -1.07
N VAL A 184 5.32 9.26 -2.25
CA VAL A 184 4.05 8.55 -2.41
C VAL A 184 4.25 7.30 -3.26
N HIS A 185 3.67 6.18 -2.85
CA HIS A 185 3.75 4.94 -3.61
C HIS A 185 2.36 4.44 -4.06
N PRO A 186 2.22 4.06 -5.36
CA PRO A 186 3.20 4.26 -6.44
C PRO A 186 3.40 5.74 -6.75
N GLN A 187 4.57 6.12 -7.24
CA GLN A 187 4.87 7.53 -7.58
C GLN A 187 3.88 8.14 -8.57
N ALA A 188 3.29 7.32 -9.41
CA ALA A 188 2.26 7.73 -10.37
C ALA A 188 0.88 8.02 -9.71
N LEU A 189 0.70 7.78 -8.40
CA LEU A 189 -0.60 7.81 -7.73
C LEU A 189 -1.33 9.17 -7.86
N PRO A 190 -0.71 10.35 -7.71
CA PRO A 190 -1.44 11.62 -7.85
C PRO A 190 -2.08 11.80 -9.23
N ALA A 191 -1.32 11.57 -10.28
CA ALA A 191 -1.81 11.66 -11.66
C ALA A 191 -2.85 10.55 -11.96
N LEU A 192 -2.63 9.35 -11.44
CA LEU A 192 -3.53 8.21 -11.59
C LEU A 192 -4.87 8.48 -10.90
N ALA A 193 -4.88 8.99 -9.66
CA ALA A 193 -6.09 9.34 -8.93
C ALA A 193 -6.94 10.37 -9.69
N ARG A 194 -6.32 11.42 -10.25
CA ARG A 194 -7.01 12.40 -11.10
C ARG A 194 -7.63 11.77 -12.35
N ARG A 195 -6.91 10.82 -12.98
CA ARG A 195 -7.44 10.10 -14.13
C ARG A 195 -8.63 9.23 -13.74
N LEU A 196 -8.51 8.47 -12.67
CA LEU A 196 -9.53 7.55 -12.19
C LEU A 196 -10.79 8.26 -11.66
N LEU A 197 -10.69 9.48 -11.13
CA LEU A 197 -11.86 10.30 -10.79
C LEU A 197 -12.73 10.63 -12.00
N ARG A 198 -12.12 10.77 -13.20
CA ARG A 198 -12.88 10.99 -14.44
C ARG A 198 -13.50 9.73 -15.03
N GLY A 199 -13.07 8.58 -14.56
CA GLY A 199 -13.53 7.25 -14.99
C GLY A 199 -12.37 6.31 -15.28
N TRP A 200 -12.64 5.01 -15.18
CA TRP A 200 -11.71 3.96 -15.60
C TRP A 200 -12.12 3.44 -16.99
N ASP A 201 -11.15 3.34 -17.88
CA ASP A 201 -11.35 2.91 -19.27
C ASP A 201 -11.23 1.38 -19.46
N GLY A 202 -11.18 0.62 -18.37
CA GLY A 202 -11.04 -0.84 -18.37
C GLY A 202 -9.60 -1.33 -18.62
N LYS A 203 -8.63 -0.41 -18.76
CA LYS A 203 -7.22 -0.79 -19.00
C LYS A 203 -6.42 -0.80 -17.72
N VAL A 204 -5.70 -1.89 -17.50
CA VAL A 204 -4.76 -2.04 -16.38
C VAL A 204 -3.47 -1.30 -16.70
N LEU A 205 -3.02 -0.44 -15.80
CA LEU A 205 -1.73 0.22 -15.89
C LEU A 205 -0.66 -0.68 -15.28
N THR A 206 0.38 -1.01 -16.04
CA THR A 206 1.53 -1.75 -15.51
C THR A 206 2.61 -0.77 -15.06
N ILE A 207 3.06 -0.89 -13.81
CA ILE A 207 4.09 -0.06 -13.18
C ILE A 207 5.24 -0.98 -12.73
N ARG A 208 6.46 -0.55 -12.99
CA ARG A 208 7.67 -1.15 -12.42
C ARG A 208 8.42 -0.06 -11.68
N GLU A 209 8.66 -0.27 -10.39
CA GLU A 209 9.43 0.64 -9.56
C GLU A 209 10.64 -0.11 -9.01
N GLU A 210 11.80 0.29 -9.46
CA GLU A 210 13.06 -0.13 -8.85
C GLU A 210 13.31 0.86 -7.70
N GLY A 211 13.31 0.37 -6.47
CA GLY A 211 13.55 1.21 -5.30
C GLY A 211 14.91 1.89 -5.45
N GLY A 212 14.90 3.20 -5.44
CA GLY A 212 16.12 3.97 -5.21
C GLY A 212 16.57 3.77 -3.77
N ASP A 213 17.85 3.56 -3.58
CA ASP A 213 18.55 3.53 -2.30
C ASP A 213 18.32 4.84 -1.50
#